data_05061e9896205cbcb341b1d9942fd8a4
#
_entry.id   05061e9896205cbcb341b1d9942fd8a4
#
_cell.length_a   1.000
_cell.length_b   1.000
_cell.length_c   1.000
_cell.angle_alpha   90.00
_cell.angle_beta   90.00
_cell.angle_gamma   90.00
#
_symmetry.space_group_name_H-M   'P 1'
#
loop_
_entity.id
_entity.type
_entity.pdbx_description
1 polymer ?
#
loop_
_entity_poly.entity_id
_entity_poly.type
_entity_poly.pdbx_seq_one_letter_code
_entity_poly.pdbx_strand_id
1 'polypeptide(L)'
;MPKRMVLQQYFGYDDFRPGQEPLIDGILAGRDVLGIMPTGGGKSMCYQIPALLLPGLTLVISPLISLMKDQVAALNGAGIPAALLNSSLDEASYRETCWQLRQGMHKLLYVAPERLENEGFLRLMQEQEISMIAVDEAHCVSQWGQDFRPSYLKIPDFVARLPHRPVVSAFTATATAEVQADIVQRLELTDPVKIVTGFDRPNLYFEVRRPTQKLPLLTQLVEDRAGRSGIIYCATRANVEKVCDHLRQRGIPATRYHAGLSEAERRQNQDDFQFDRAPVMVATNAFGMGIDKSNVSYVFHFNMPKSLEAYYQEAGRAGRDGEAAECILLFAQGDVATAEFFIHQSGDNNEALTPAELEEIQARDYQRLEAMVGYCKTARCLRGHILDYFGQRHEARCGNCGNCRRAFVQVDITRQAQMILSCIKRAQAKLGYYVGAVLIIRTLLGSKDKRVLELGLDTLSTYGIMKGTDKKTMRDYLDAMEQAGVVTTEPRHKTLRFTPASGAVLFHGKPVSMTQAAETAAPRKRSASAPGAPLSDGAERVLTALKQTRRDLAEREGVPLYVIFSNATLADMARRRPTDLEGFLEVSGVGEVKARKYGKAFLRTLARVQED
;
A
#
# COMPACT_ATOMS: atom_id res chain seq x y z
N MET A 1 -10.49 -21.87 -27.13
CA MET A 1 -9.60 -20.74 -27.54
C MET A 1 -8.34 -20.83 -26.69
N PRO A 2 -7.12 -20.69 -27.21
CA PRO A 2 -5.90 -20.67 -26.40
C PRO A 2 -5.86 -19.46 -25.45
N LYS A 3 -5.36 -19.63 -24.22
CA LYS A 3 -5.30 -18.57 -23.19
C LYS A 3 -4.55 -17.31 -23.65
N ARG A 4 -3.51 -17.45 -24.50
CA ARG A 4 -2.78 -16.32 -25.08
C ARG A 4 -3.59 -15.52 -26.08
N MET A 5 -4.47 -16.17 -26.85
CA MET A 5 -5.39 -15.46 -27.72
C MET A 5 -6.40 -14.62 -26.95
N VAL A 6 -6.92 -15.13 -25.81
CA VAL A 6 -7.79 -14.36 -24.91
C VAL A 6 -7.05 -13.15 -24.35
N LEU A 7 -5.78 -13.35 -23.91
CA LEU A 7 -4.94 -12.28 -23.39
C LEU A 7 -4.75 -11.16 -24.43
N GLN A 8 -4.41 -11.52 -25.66
CA GLN A 8 -4.20 -10.55 -26.74
C GLN A 8 -5.51 -9.87 -27.17
N GLN A 9 -6.56 -10.65 -27.41
CA GLN A 9 -7.83 -10.14 -27.94
C GLN A 9 -8.51 -9.13 -27.01
N TYR A 10 -8.62 -9.46 -25.72
CA TYR A 10 -9.36 -8.64 -24.76
C TYR A 10 -8.50 -7.60 -24.03
N PHE A 11 -7.22 -7.93 -23.78
CA PHE A 11 -6.35 -7.11 -22.97
C PHE A 11 -5.17 -6.48 -23.73
N GLY A 12 -4.87 -6.96 -24.95
CA GLY A 12 -3.83 -6.40 -25.81
C GLY A 12 -2.40 -6.69 -25.33
N TYR A 13 -2.18 -7.81 -24.64
CA TYR A 13 -0.86 -8.25 -24.22
C TYR A 13 -0.49 -9.55 -24.92
N ASP A 14 0.79 -9.66 -25.33
CA ASP A 14 1.30 -10.84 -26.04
C ASP A 14 1.72 -11.96 -25.08
N ASP A 15 2.23 -11.60 -23.90
CA ASP A 15 2.75 -12.54 -22.92
C ASP A 15 2.23 -12.29 -21.50
N PHE A 16 2.14 -13.39 -20.74
CA PHE A 16 1.82 -13.35 -19.32
C PHE A 16 2.99 -12.80 -18.49
N ARG A 17 2.66 -12.09 -17.44
CA ARG A 17 3.65 -11.71 -16.43
C ARG A 17 4.09 -12.95 -15.62
N PRO A 18 5.30 -12.91 -15.03
CA PRO A 18 5.79 -14.01 -14.20
C PRO A 18 4.76 -14.46 -13.16
N GLY A 19 4.51 -15.76 -13.09
CA GLY A 19 3.57 -16.37 -12.15
C GLY A 19 2.10 -16.40 -12.55
N GLN A 20 1.67 -15.63 -13.57
CA GLN A 20 0.27 -15.66 -14.02
C GLN A 20 -0.07 -16.99 -14.73
N GLU A 21 0.77 -17.43 -15.65
CA GLU A 21 0.50 -18.58 -16.49
C GLU A 21 0.30 -19.88 -15.69
N PRO A 22 1.16 -20.22 -14.71
CA PRO A 22 0.94 -21.42 -13.87
C PRO A 22 -0.35 -21.39 -13.04
N LEU A 23 -0.79 -20.20 -12.56
CA LEU A 23 -2.06 -20.06 -11.85
C LEU A 23 -3.25 -20.27 -12.77
N ILE A 24 -3.21 -19.68 -13.99
CA ILE A 24 -4.22 -19.87 -15.02
C ILE A 24 -4.33 -21.34 -15.42
N ASP A 25 -3.19 -22.02 -15.63
CA ASP A 25 -3.16 -23.43 -15.97
C ASP A 25 -3.72 -24.32 -14.84
N GLY A 26 -3.40 -24.00 -13.58
CA GLY A 26 -3.97 -24.68 -12.42
C GLY A 26 -5.50 -24.58 -12.40
N ILE A 27 -6.05 -23.39 -12.58
CA ILE A 27 -7.51 -23.16 -12.65
C ILE A 27 -8.14 -23.94 -13.80
N LEU A 28 -7.56 -23.88 -15.00
CA LEU A 28 -8.08 -24.56 -16.19
C LEU A 28 -7.98 -26.09 -16.08
N ALA A 29 -7.04 -26.60 -15.26
CA ALA A 29 -6.92 -28.01 -14.91
C ALA A 29 -7.87 -28.45 -13.77
N GLY A 30 -8.75 -27.59 -13.28
CA GLY A 30 -9.69 -27.87 -12.20
C GLY A 30 -9.06 -27.90 -10.81
N ARG A 31 -7.87 -27.32 -10.60
CA ARG A 31 -7.18 -27.26 -9.32
C ARG A 31 -7.40 -25.91 -8.63
N ASP A 32 -7.52 -25.95 -7.32
CA ASP A 32 -7.50 -24.72 -6.51
C ASP A 32 -6.15 -24.02 -6.64
N VAL A 33 -6.14 -22.69 -6.49
CA VAL A 33 -4.90 -21.92 -6.57
C VAL A 33 -4.78 -20.89 -5.45
N LEU A 34 -3.54 -20.60 -5.04
CA LEU A 34 -3.19 -19.48 -4.16
C LEU A 34 -2.13 -18.61 -4.84
N GLY A 35 -2.50 -17.42 -5.27
CA GLY A 35 -1.63 -16.45 -5.91
C GLY A 35 -1.24 -15.30 -4.97
N ILE A 36 0.03 -15.22 -4.59
CA ILE A 36 0.60 -14.08 -3.83
C ILE A 36 1.38 -13.22 -4.81
N MET A 37 0.82 -12.09 -5.18
CA MET A 37 1.37 -11.22 -6.21
C MET A 37 1.30 -9.75 -5.78
N PRO A 38 2.33 -8.94 -6.00
CA PRO A 38 2.34 -7.55 -5.56
C PRO A 38 1.19 -6.75 -6.19
N THR A 39 0.85 -5.61 -5.59
CA THR A 39 -0.08 -4.67 -6.18
C THR A 39 0.46 -4.23 -7.55
N GLY A 40 -0.39 -4.25 -8.59
CA GLY A 40 0.02 -4.03 -9.97
C GLY A 40 0.65 -5.25 -10.67
N GLY A 41 0.80 -6.40 -9.99
CA GLY A 41 1.29 -7.67 -10.57
C GLY A 41 0.31 -8.34 -11.55
N GLY A 42 -0.91 -7.84 -11.68
CA GLY A 42 -1.92 -8.38 -12.59
C GLY A 42 -2.69 -9.57 -12.03
N LYS A 43 -2.96 -9.61 -10.72
CA LYS A 43 -3.77 -10.64 -10.04
C LYS A 43 -5.12 -10.88 -10.74
N SER A 44 -5.81 -9.83 -11.14
CA SER A 44 -7.14 -9.93 -11.76
C SER A 44 -7.11 -10.75 -13.04
N MET A 45 -6.04 -10.66 -13.84
CA MET A 45 -5.87 -11.46 -15.07
C MET A 45 -5.87 -12.96 -14.79
N CYS A 46 -5.36 -13.38 -13.61
CA CYS A 46 -5.27 -14.80 -13.26
C CYS A 46 -6.63 -15.48 -13.09
N TYR A 47 -7.69 -14.72 -12.81
CA TYR A 47 -9.05 -15.27 -12.78
C TYR A 47 -9.93 -14.77 -13.92
N GLN A 48 -9.68 -13.60 -14.51
CA GLN A 48 -10.45 -13.06 -15.62
C GLN A 48 -10.26 -13.88 -16.90
N ILE A 49 -9.03 -14.33 -17.18
CA ILE A 49 -8.75 -15.16 -18.37
C ILE A 49 -9.40 -16.55 -18.25
N PRO A 50 -9.23 -17.31 -17.15
CA PRO A 50 -9.97 -18.56 -16.96
C PRO A 50 -11.49 -18.39 -17.04
N ALA A 51 -12.04 -17.29 -16.48
CA ALA A 51 -13.47 -17.02 -16.55
C ALA A 51 -14.03 -16.98 -17.99
N LEU A 52 -13.22 -16.55 -18.96
CA LEU A 52 -13.60 -16.52 -20.37
C LEU A 52 -13.45 -17.89 -21.05
N LEU A 53 -12.64 -18.78 -20.50
CA LEU A 53 -12.34 -20.09 -21.07
C LEU A 53 -13.17 -21.21 -20.45
N LEU A 54 -13.54 -21.05 -19.18
CA LEU A 54 -14.38 -22.01 -18.46
C LEU A 54 -15.86 -21.88 -18.91
N PRO A 55 -16.65 -22.98 -18.85
CA PRO A 55 -18.09 -22.89 -18.99
C PRO A 55 -18.69 -22.11 -17.81
N GLY A 56 -19.96 -21.76 -17.87
CA GLY A 56 -20.67 -21.16 -16.75
C GLY A 56 -20.15 -19.81 -16.24
N LEU A 57 -20.41 -19.54 -14.96
CA LEU A 57 -20.17 -18.28 -14.28
C LEU A 57 -18.93 -18.34 -13.37
N THR A 58 -18.17 -17.27 -13.33
CA THR A 58 -17.15 -17.03 -12.31
C THR A 58 -17.67 -16.04 -11.26
N LEU A 59 -17.75 -16.48 -10.02
CA LEU A 59 -18.11 -15.63 -8.89
C LEU A 59 -16.85 -15.01 -8.28
N VAL A 60 -16.75 -13.67 -8.26
CA VAL A 60 -15.62 -12.93 -7.69
C VAL A 60 -16.05 -12.32 -6.36
N ILE A 61 -15.44 -12.77 -5.27
CA ILE A 61 -15.69 -12.24 -3.93
C ILE A 61 -14.62 -11.20 -3.62
N SER A 62 -15.04 -9.95 -3.43
CA SER A 62 -14.14 -8.83 -3.15
C SER A 62 -14.69 -7.96 -2.02
N PRO A 63 -13.83 -7.40 -1.13
CA PRO A 63 -14.29 -6.70 0.07
C PRO A 63 -14.79 -5.28 -0.19
N LEU A 64 -14.72 -4.78 -1.44
CA LEU A 64 -14.91 -3.35 -1.73
C LEU A 64 -15.75 -3.07 -2.95
N ILE A 65 -16.86 -2.41 -2.69
CA ILE A 65 -17.85 -2.04 -3.73
C ILE A 65 -17.23 -1.12 -4.80
N SER A 66 -16.37 -0.16 -4.41
CA SER A 66 -15.72 0.75 -5.36
C SER A 66 -14.80 0.01 -6.34
N LEU A 67 -13.97 -0.92 -5.82
CA LEU A 67 -13.09 -1.74 -6.65
C LEU A 67 -13.90 -2.62 -7.62
N MET A 68 -14.97 -3.24 -7.11
CA MET A 68 -15.83 -4.07 -7.96
C MET A 68 -16.46 -3.26 -9.09
N LYS A 69 -16.95 -2.03 -8.82
CA LYS A 69 -17.49 -1.12 -9.85
C LYS A 69 -16.46 -0.81 -10.93
N ASP A 70 -15.23 -0.46 -10.54
CA ASP A 70 -14.15 -0.14 -11.47
C ASP A 70 -13.75 -1.35 -12.31
N GLN A 71 -13.64 -2.54 -11.70
CA GLN A 71 -13.34 -3.80 -12.41
C GLN A 71 -14.44 -4.18 -13.40
N VAL A 72 -15.71 -4.10 -13.00
CA VAL A 72 -16.85 -4.39 -13.89
C VAL A 72 -16.91 -3.38 -15.06
N ALA A 73 -16.69 -2.09 -14.79
CA ALA A 73 -16.64 -1.09 -15.84
C ALA A 73 -15.49 -1.35 -16.85
N ALA A 74 -14.31 -1.72 -16.35
CA ALA A 74 -13.16 -2.05 -17.18
C ALA A 74 -13.40 -3.31 -18.04
N LEU A 75 -14.00 -4.36 -17.47
CA LEU A 75 -14.34 -5.60 -18.18
C LEU A 75 -15.39 -5.35 -19.28
N ASN A 76 -16.48 -4.66 -18.94
CA ASN A 76 -17.51 -4.33 -19.92
C ASN A 76 -16.94 -3.41 -21.04
N GLY A 77 -16.05 -2.49 -20.70
CA GLY A 77 -15.32 -1.67 -21.65
C GLY A 77 -14.36 -2.46 -22.57
N ALA A 78 -13.90 -3.61 -22.12
CA ALA A 78 -13.11 -4.57 -22.92
C ALA A 78 -13.98 -5.57 -23.69
N GLY A 79 -15.31 -5.50 -23.57
CA GLY A 79 -16.24 -6.41 -24.21
C GLY A 79 -16.44 -7.75 -23.47
N ILE A 80 -16.08 -7.81 -22.21
CA ILE A 80 -16.25 -8.97 -21.33
C ILE A 80 -17.49 -8.76 -20.46
N PRO A 81 -18.56 -9.58 -20.60
CA PRO A 81 -19.79 -9.40 -19.84
C PRO A 81 -19.57 -9.66 -18.35
N ALA A 82 -19.59 -8.62 -17.55
CA ALA A 82 -19.46 -8.69 -16.10
C ALA A 82 -20.58 -7.92 -15.40
N ALA A 83 -21.04 -8.43 -14.26
CA ALA A 83 -22.05 -7.80 -13.43
C ALA A 83 -21.57 -7.61 -11.99
N LEU A 84 -22.27 -6.74 -11.25
CA LEU A 84 -22.06 -6.48 -9.83
C LEU A 84 -23.40 -6.61 -9.11
N LEU A 85 -23.41 -7.39 -8.02
CA LEU A 85 -24.54 -7.42 -7.09
C LEU A 85 -24.12 -6.92 -5.71
N ASN A 86 -24.56 -5.73 -5.34
CA ASN A 86 -24.30 -5.14 -4.03
C ASN A 86 -25.55 -4.45 -3.46
N SER A 87 -25.43 -3.93 -2.23
CA SER A 87 -26.50 -3.24 -1.51
C SER A 87 -26.82 -1.84 -2.06
N SER A 88 -26.01 -1.28 -2.96
CA SER A 88 -26.23 0.05 -3.53
C SER A 88 -27.05 0.04 -4.83
N LEU A 89 -27.43 -1.14 -5.33
CA LEU A 89 -28.33 -1.26 -6.49
C LEU A 89 -29.77 -0.97 -6.06
N ASP A 90 -30.47 -0.21 -6.88
CA ASP A 90 -31.93 -0.10 -6.76
C ASP A 90 -32.61 -1.43 -7.13
N GLU A 91 -33.88 -1.56 -6.74
CA GLU A 91 -34.61 -2.81 -6.92
C GLU A 91 -34.78 -3.21 -8.38
N ALA A 92 -34.95 -2.26 -9.28
CA ALA A 92 -35.13 -2.52 -10.70
C ALA A 92 -33.82 -3.05 -11.32
N SER A 93 -32.70 -2.39 -11.06
CA SER A 93 -31.37 -2.83 -11.50
C SER A 93 -30.99 -4.19 -10.92
N TYR A 94 -31.36 -4.45 -9.66
CA TYR A 94 -31.15 -5.75 -9.02
C TYR A 94 -31.90 -6.87 -9.74
N ARG A 95 -33.21 -6.67 -10.00
CA ARG A 95 -34.06 -7.65 -10.71
C ARG A 95 -33.56 -7.91 -12.13
N GLU A 96 -33.19 -6.85 -12.83
CA GLU A 96 -32.64 -6.95 -14.19
C GLU A 96 -31.33 -7.77 -14.19
N THR A 97 -30.42 -7.50 -13.28
CA THR A 97 -29.16 -8.26 -13.16
C THR A 97 -29.43 -9.73 -12.84
N CYS A 98 -30.36 -10.02 -11.94
CA CYS A 98 -30.75 -11.41 -11.61
C CYS A 98 -31.38 -12.13 -12.81
N TRP A 99 -32.16 -11.43 -13.62
CA TRP A 99 -32.73 -11.99 -14.84
C TRP A 99 -31.62 -12.29 -15.88
N GLN A 100 -30.71 -11.35 -16.11
CA GLN A 100 -29.58 -11.52 -17.04
C GLN A 100 -28.66 -12.69 -16.63
N LEU A 101 -28.43 -12.87 -15.31
CA LEU A 101 -27.69 -14.02 -14.78
C LEU A 101 -28.37 -15.34 -15.13
N ARG A 102 -29.69 -15.45 -14.97
CA ARG A 102 -30.46 -16.65 -15.33
C ARG A 102 -30.41 -16.94 -16.83
N GLN A 103 -30.24 -15.91 -17.67
CA GLN A 103 -30.04 -16.07 -19.11
C GLN A 103 -28.59 -16.41 -19.49
N GLY A 104 -27.67 -16.53 -18.54
CA GLY A 104 -26.24 -16.79 -18.81
C GLY A 104 -25.53 -15.65 -19.55
N MET A 105 -26.02 -14.41 -19.42
CA MET A 105 -25.49 -13.26 -20.16
C MET A 105 -24.17 -12.73 -19.59
N HIS A 106 -23.76 -13.18 -18.41
CA HIS A 106 -22.54 -12.73 -17.74
C HIS A 106 -21.53 -13.86 -17.55
N LYS A 107 -20.24 -13.55 -17.69
CA LYS A 107 -19.12 -14.44 -17.43
C LYS A 107 -18.55 -14.25 -16.02
N LEU A 108 -18.62 -13.04 -15.49
CA LEU A 108 -18.14 -12.72 -14.12
C LEU A 108 -19.24 -12.00 -13.35
N LEU A 109 -19.40 -12.42 -12.09
CA LEU A 109 -20.27 -11.75 -11.13
C LEU A 109 -19.44 -11.32 -9.91
N TYR A 110 -19.38 -10.03 -9.63
CA TYR A 110 -18.70 -9.48 -8.47
C TYR A 110 -19.68 -9.30 -7.30
N VAL A 111 -19.29 -9.77 -6.11
CA VAL A 111 -20.11 -9.66 -4.90
C VAL A 111 -19.26 -9.33 -3.68
N ALA A 112 -19.87 -8.66 -2.71
CA ALA A 112 -19.29 -8.49 -1.39
C ALA A 112 -19.50 -9.78 -0.56
N PRO A 113 -18.56 -10.15 0.34
CA PRO A 113 -18.64 -11.39 1.13
C PRO A 113 -19.90 -11.45 2.02
N GLU A 114 -20.44 -10.33 2.47
CA GLU A 114 -21.69 -10.26 3.26
C GLU A 114 -22.91 -10.78 2.48
N ARG A 115 -22.83 -10.81 1.15
CA ARG A 115 -23.90 -11.31 0.29
C ARG A 115 -24.06 -12.82 0.37
N LEU A 116 -23.00 -13.54 0.74
CA LEU A 116 -22.99 -15.01 0.79
C LEU A 116 -23.95 -15.57 1.86
N GLU A 117 -24.28 -14.80 2.88
CA GLU A 117 -25.24 -15.19 3.93
C GLU A 117 -26.71 -15.01 3.51
N ASN A 118 -26.97 -14.37 2.36
CA ASN A 118 -28.32 -14.12 1.88
C ASN A 118 -28.90 -15.37 1.18
N GLU A 119 -29.95 -15.93 1.74
CA GLU A 119 -30.60 -17.16 1.23
C GLU A 119 -31.16 -16.99 -0.20
N GLY A 120 -31.65 -15.78 -0.55
CA GLY A 120 -32.10 -15.49 -1.91
C GLY A 120 -30.98 -15.49 -2.93
N PHE A 121 -29.82 -14.99 -2.52
CA PHE A 121 -28.60 -15.02 -3.33
C PHE A 121 -28.07 -16.46 -3.49
N LEU A 122 -28.06 -17.23 -2.42
CA LEU A 122 -27.65 -18.63 -2.49
C LEU A 122 -28.52 -19.42 -3.46
N ARG A 123 -29.85 -19.29 -3.39
CA ARG A 123 -30.77 -19.95 -4.35
C ARG A 123 -30.49 -19.54 -5.79
N LEU A 124 -30.26 -18.25 -6.03
CA LEU A 124 -29.87 -17.77 -7.36
C LEU A 124 -28.57 -18.42 -7.85
N MET A 125 -27.58 -18.59 -6.98
CA MET A 125 -26.30 -19.22 -7.33
C MET A 125 -26.42 -20.73 -7.52
N GLN A 126 -27.33 -21.40 -6.81
CA GLN A 126 -27.63 -22.83 -7.00
C GLN A 126 -28.32 -23.11 -8.36
N GLU A 127 -28.97 -22.11 -8.95
CA GLU A 127 -29.54 -22.18 -10.31
C GLU A 127 -28.49 -22.00 -11.41
N GLN A 128 -27.25 -21.57 -11.06
CA GLN A 128 -26.18 -21.29 -12.02
C GLN A 128 -25.14 -22.39 -12.06
N GLU A 129 -24.53 -22.61 -13.21
CA GLU A 129 -23.30 -23.38 -13.32
C GLU A 129 -22.11 -22.49 -12.92
N ILE A 130 -21.61 -22.66 -11.68
CA ILE A 130 -20.46 -21.91 -11.18
C ILE A 130 -19.21 -22.74 -11.41
N SER A 131 -18.35 -22.30 -12.33
CA SER A 131 -17.09 -23.00 -12.65
C SER A 131 -15.95 -22.62 -11.71
N MET A 132 -15.95 -21.37 -11.21
CA MET A 132 -14.88 -20.86 -10.36
C MET A 132 -15.40 -19.83 -9.35
N ILE A 133 -14.84 -19.86 -8.16
CA ILE A 133 -14.92 -18.76 -7.16
C ILE A 133 -13.55 -18.13 -7.03
N ALA A 134 -13.46 -16.84 -7.35
CA ALA A 134 -12.24 -16.06 -7.16
C ALA A 134 -12.36 -15.22 -5.89
N VAL A 135 -11.48 -15.45 -4.93
CA VAL A 135 -11.41 -14.72 -3.66
C VAL A 135 -10.32 -13.66 -3.77
N ASP A 136 -10.72 -12.42 -3.99
CA ASP A 136 -9.79 -11.27 -4.01
C ASP A 136 -9.52 -10.79 -2.58
N GLU A 137 -8.33 -10.20 -2.37
CA GLU A 137 -7.82 -9.82 -1.05
C GLU A 137 -7.98 -10.94 0.01
N ALA A 138 -7.60 -12.16 -0.38
CA ALA A 138 -7.79 -13.38 0.41
C ALA A 138 -7.17 -13.30 1.83
N HIS A 139 -6.23 -12.39 2.08
CA HIS A 139 -5.69 -12.14 3.42
C HIS A 139 -6.78 -11.70 4.43
N CYS A 140 -7.94 -11.22 3.94
CA CYS A 140 -9.08 -10.86 4.79
C CYS A 140 -9.71 -12.05 5.53
N VAL A 141 -9.47 -13.29 5.09
CA VAL A 141 -9.96 -14.49 5.80
C VAL A 141 -9.14 -14.79 7.06
N SER A 142 -7.91 -14.29 7.11
CA SER A 142 -6.95 -14.59 8.16
C SER A 142 -7.02 -13.59 9.30
N GLN A 143 -7.15 -14.06 10.53
CA GLN A 143 -7.00 -13.23 11.73
C GLN A 143 -5.56 -12.70 11.88
N TRP A 144 -4.61 -13.38 11.25
CA TRP A 144 -3.21 -12.95 11.12
C TRP A 144 -3.00 -11.94 10.00
N GLY A 145 -4.03 -11.67 9.18
CA GLY A 145 -4.02 -10.65 8.13
C GLY A 145 -4.20 -9.23 8.71
N GLN A 146 -3.84 -8.22 7.93
CA GLN A 146 -3.92 -6.81 8.36
C GLN A 146 -5.36 -6.24 8.38
N ASP A 147 -6.30 -6.87 7.66
CA ASP A 147 -7.69 -6.44 7.47
C ASP A 147 -8.63 -7.65 7.56
N PHE A 148 -8.63 -8.28 8.72
CA PHE A 148 -9.51 -9.42 8.98
C PHE A 148 -10.98 -9.04 8.84
N ARG A 149 -11.74 -9.85 8.09
CA ARG A 149 -13.19 -9.69 7.90
C ARG A 149 -13.92 -10.98 8.18
N PRO A 150 -14.73 -11.04 9.25
CA PRO A 150 -15.47 -12.25 9.62
C PRO A 150 -16.34 -12.83 8.50
N SER A 151 -16.87 -11.98 7.60
CA SER A 151 -17.66 -12.40 6.45
C SER A 151 -16.93 -13.31 5.47
N TYR A 152 -15.58 -13.24 5.40
CA TYR A 152 -14.77 -14.15 4.58
C TYR A 152 -14.77 -15.60 5.11
N LEU A 153 -14.98 -15.80 6.40
CA LEU A 153 -15.08 -17.13 7.01
C LEU A 153 -16.32 -17.90 6.54
N LYS A 154 -17.27 -17.22 5.88
CA LYS A 154 -18.49 -17.84 5.33
C LYS A 154 -18.31 -18.41 3.92
N ILE A 155 -17.15 -18.17 3.30
CA ILE A 155 -16.89 -18.66 1.94
C ILE A 155 -16.93 -20.18 1.85
N PRO A 156 -16.27 -20.97 2.72
CA PRO A 156 -16.34 -22.44 2.66
C PRO A 156 -17.77 -22.98 2.84
N ASP A 157 -18.53 -22.45 3.80
CA ASP A 157 -19.93 -22.83 4.02
C ASP A 157 -20.80 -22.57 2.78
N PHE A 158 -20.57 -21.42 2.11
CA PHE A 158 -21.25 -21.10 0.86
C PHE A 158 -20.86 -22.07 -0.25
N VAL A 159 -19.56 -22.38 -0.42
CA VAL A 159 -19.05 -23.35 -1.41
C VAL A 159 -19.67 -24.73 -1.19
N ALA A 160 -19.74 -25.20 0.06
CA ALA A 160 -20.30 -26.51 0.41
C ALA A 160 -21.81 -26.63 0.10
N ARG A 161 -22.54 -25.51 0.04
CA ARG A 161 -23.98 -25.47 -0.27
C ARG A 161 -24.29 -25.39 -1.77
N LEU A 162 -23.28 -25.27 -2.64
CA LEU A 162 -23.45 -25.30 -4.09
C LEU A 162 -23.65 -26.74 -4.61
N PRO A 163 -24.40 -26.95 -5.71
CA PRO A 163 -24.62 -28.28 -6.29
C PRO A 163 -23.34 -29.03 -6.66
N HIS A 164 -22.33 -28.30 -7.11
CA HIS A 164 -21.00 -28.81 -7.45
C HIS A 164 -19.95 -27.86 -6.87
N ARG A 165 -18.87 -28.43 -6.30
CA ARG A 165 -17.76 -27.62 -5.81
C ARG A 165 -17.01 -26.97 -6.98
N PRO A 166 -17.01 -25.65 -7.12
CA PRO A 166 -16.22 -24.96 -8.13
C PRO A 166 -14.73 -24.96 -7.75
N VAL A 167 -13.88 -24.59 -8.72
CA VAL A 167 -12.48 -24.26 -8.42
C VAL A 167 -12.44 -23.02 -7.52
N VAL A 168 -11.69 -23.07 -6.42
CA VAL A 168 -11.49 -21.92 -5.55
C VAL A 168 -10.11 -21.32 -5.82
N SER A 169 -10.09 -20.06 -6.23
CA SER A 169 -8.87 -19.32 -6.55
C SER A 169 -8.71 -18.13 -5.61
N ALA A 170 -7.65 -18.12 -4.81
CA ALA A 170 -7.40 -17.11 -3.79
C ALA A 170 -6.22 -16.19 -4.19
N PHE A 171 -6.42 -14.87 -4.09
CA PHE A 171 -5.42 -13.89 -4.50
C PHE A 171 -5.23 -12.81 -3.44
N THR A 172 -3.96 -12.46 -3.17
CA THR A 172 -3.62 -11.31 -2.32
C THR A 172 -2.29 -10.69 -2.71
N ALA A 173 -2.06 -9.44 -2.28
CA ALA A 173 -0.78 -8.77 -2.46
C ALA A 173 0.15 -8.91 -1.26
N THR A 174 -0.40 -9.15 -0.07
CA THR A 174 0.29 -9.10 1.21
C THR A 174 -0.06 -10.34 2.03
N ALA A 175 0.85 -11.28 2.11
CA ALA A 175 0.69 -12.46 2.97
C ALA A 175 2.06 -13.00 3.40
N THR A 176 2.35 -12.97 4.71
CA THR A 176 3.47 -13.70 5.31
C THR A 176 3.24 -15.21 5.17
N ALA A 177 4.26 -16.02 5.40
CA ALA A 177 4.13 -17.49 5.32
C ALA A 177 3.00 -18.02 6.22
N GLU A 178 2.82 -17.43 7.39
CA GLU A 178 1.76 -17.76 8.35
C GLU A 178 0.37 -17.46 7.78
N VAL A 179 0.18 -16.24 7.24
CA VAL A 179 -1.08 -15.83 6.58
C VAL A 179 -1.39 -16.71 5.38
N GLN A 180 -0.38 -17.11 4.60
CA GLN A 180 -0.54 -18.02 3.47
C GLN A 180 -1.07 -19.40 3.89
N ALA A 181 -0.54 -19.95 5.00
CA ALA A 181 -1.01 -21.24 5.55
C ALA A 181 -2.45 -21.11 6.07
N ASP A 182 -2.78 -20.03 6.75
CA ASP A 182 -4.12 -19.77 7.28
C ASP A 182 -5.15 -19.57 6.15
N ILE A 183 -4.79 -18.90 5.05
CA ILE A 183 -5.66 -18.78 3.85
C ILE A 183 -6.01 -20.17 3.30
N VAL A 184 -5.01 -21.04 3.11
CA VAL A 184 -5.25 -22.40 2.58
C VAL A 184 -6.19 -23.16 3.48
N GLN A 185 -5.97 -23.11 4.79
CA GLN A 185 -6.77 -23.83 5.79
C GLN A 185 -8.20 -23.26 5.85
N ARG A 186 -8.36 -21.96 5.99
CA ARG A 186 -9.66 -21.33 6.23
C ARG A 186 -10.56 -21.26 4.98
N LEU A 187 -9.99 -21.22 3.79
CA LEU A 187 -10.74 -21.32 2.54
C LEU A 187 -10.90 -22.78 2.07
N GLU A 188 -10.40 -23.76 2.84
CA GLU A 188 -10.47 -25.19 2.52
C GLU A 188 -9.96 -25.50 1.10
N LEU A 189 -8.83 -24.86 0.71
CA LEU A 189 -8.24 -25.09 -0.60
C LEU A 189 -7.68 -26.52 -0.68
N THR A 190 -8.07 -27.28 -1.70
CA THR A 190 -7.67 -28.66 -1.90
C THR A 190 -6.44 -28.75 -2.81
N ASP A 191 -5.31 -29.19 -2.28
CA ASP A 191 -4.02 -29.30 -3.01
C ASP A 191 -3.74 -28.14 -3.98
N PRO A 192 -3.72 -26.88 -3.48
CA PRO A 192 -3.67 -25.73 -4.35
C PRO A 192 -2.34 -25.56 -5.06
N VAL A 193 -2.37 -25.10 -6.30
CA VAL A 193 -1.18 -24.55 -6.97
C VAL A 193 -0.83 -23.24 -6.30
N LYS A 194 0.30 -23.19 -5.58
CA LYS A 194 0.74 -22.01 -4.84
C LYS A 194 1.85 -21.30 -5.56
N ILE A 195 1.63 -20.04 -5.93
CA ILE A 195 2.62 -19.20 -6.60
C ILE A 195 2.82 -17.90 -5.81
N VAL A 196 4.08 -17.64 -5.45
CA VAL A 196 4.53 -16.38 -4.84
C VAL A 196 5.48 -15.72 -5.82
N THR A 197 5.04 -14.65 -6.48
CA THR A 197 5.88 -13.95 -7.49
C THR A 197 6.89 -13.00 -6.88
N GLY A 198 6.85 -12.83 -5.57
CA GLY A 198 7.70 -11.92 -4.83
C GLY A 198 7.02 -10.60 -4.48
N PHE A 199 7.72 -9.84 -3.64
CA PHE A 199 7.25 -8.55 -3.11
C PHE A 199 8.09 -7.38 -3.61
N ASP A 200 9.11 -7.64 -4.46
CA ASP A 200 9.95 -6.55 -4.97
C ASP A 200 9.23 -5.70 -6.02
N ARG A 201 9.35 -4.41 -5.85
CA ARG A 201 8.85 -3.38 -6.77
C ARG A 201 10.02 -2.46 -7.14
N PRO A 202 10.87 -2.85 -8.11
CA PRO A 202 12.11 -2.14 -8.44
C PRO A 202 11.89 -0.70 -8.91
N ASN A 203 10.73 -0.38 -9.46
CA ASN A 203 10.35 0.96 -9.89
C ASN A 203 9.99 1.91 -8.73
N LEU A 204 9.79 1.42 -7.50
CA LEU A 204 9.48 2.26 -6.35
C LEU A 204 10.76 2.71 -5.63
N TYR A 205 10.89 3.99 -5.36
CA TYR A 205 11.91 4.55 -4.49
C TYR A 205 11.35 4.71 -3.08
N PHE A 206 11.95 4.07 -2.08
CA PHE A 206 11.55 4.16 -0.68
C PHE A 206 12.46 5.11 0.10
N GLU A 207 11.87 6.00 0.89
CA GLU A 207 12.63 6.88 1.77
C GLU A 207 11.87 7.14 3.08
N VAL A 208 12.60 7.14 4.20
CA VAL A 208 12.10 7.60 5.50
C VAL A 208 12.81 8.91 5.84
N ARG A 209 12.04 9.95 6.15
CA ARG A 209 12.53 11.24 6.63
C ARG A 209 12.02 11.51 8.04
N ARG A 210 12.86 12.11 8.87
CA ARG A 210 12.54 12.48 10.26
C ARG A 210 12.61 14.00 10.41
N PRO A 211 11.63 14.76 9.88
CA PRO A 211 11.64 16.22 9.95
C PRO A 211 11.28 16.71 11.36
N THR A 212 11.78 17.88 11.73
CA THR A 212 11.32 18.62 12.91
C THR A 212 9.89 19.12 12.72
N GLN A 213 9.56 19.55 11.49
CA GLN A 213 8.23 20.00 11.08
C GLN A 213 7.82 19.27 9.81
N LYS A 214 6.75 18.47 9.88
CA LYS A 214 6.29 17.65 8.76
C LYS A 214 5.64 18.46 7.66
N LEU A 215 4.80 19.43 8.03
CA LEU A 215 3.95 20.13 7.06
C LEU A 215 4.75 20.96 6.05
N PRO A 216 5.74 21.78 6.43
CA PRO A 216 6.58 22.52 5.47
C PRO A 216 7.34 21.58 4.52
N LEU A 217 7.90 20.47 5.05
CA LEU A 217 8.60 19.49 4.22
C LEU A 217 7.65 18.80 3.23
N LEU A 218 6.45 18.41 3.69
CA LEU A 218 5.44 17.83 2.80
C LEU A 218 5.06 18.77 1.67
N THR A 219 4.82 20.05 1.99
CA THR A 219 4.48 21.08 0.99
C THR A 219 5.57 21.19 -0.07
N GLN A 220 6.82 21.32 0.33
CA GLN A 220 7.95 21.34 -0.59
C GLN A 220 8.01 20.07 -1.46
N LEU A 221 7.80 18.89 -0.87
CA LEU A 221 7.80 17.63 -1.62
C LEU A 221 6.71 17.57 -2.68
N VAL A 222 5.54 18.15 -2.42
CA VAL A 222 4.43 18.21 -3.39
C VAL A 222 4.72 19.26 -4.46
N GLU A 223 5.21 20.44 -4.09
CA GLU A 223 5.60 21.52 -5.01
C GLU A 223 6.67 21.06 -6.00
N ASP A 224 7.70 20.33 -5.52
CA ASP A 224 8.75 19.72 -6.37
C ASP A 224 8.20 18.73 -7.41
N ARG A 225 6.92 18.32 -7.27
CA ARG A 225 6.22 17.37 -8.16
C ARG A 225 4.96 17.95 -8.76
N ALA A 226 4.93 19.26 -8.94
CA ALA A 226 3.80 19.95 -9.56
C ALA A 226 3.37 19.28 -10.87
N GLY A 227 2.07 19.14 -11.06
CA GLY A 227 1.47 18.49 -12.24
C GLY A 227 1.53 16.95 -12.25
N ARG A 228 2.07 16.30 -11.19
CA ARG A 228 2.06 14.84 -11.03
C ARG A 228 0.96 14.41 -10.06
N SER A 229 0.35 13.26 -10.35
CA SER A 229 -0.66 12.67 -9.49
C SER A 229 -0.02 11.97 -8.30
N GLY A 230 -0.55 12.19 -7.09
CA GLY A 230 -0.03 11.58 -5.87
C GLY A 230 -1.03 11.43 -4.74
N ILE A 231 -0.71 10.55 -3.80
CA ILE A 231 -1.53 10.28 -2.61
C ILE A 231 -0.74 10.63 -1.36
N ILE A 232 -1.39 11.28 -0.40
CA ILE A 232 -0.83 11.60 0.91
C ILE A 232 -1.68 10.91 1.97
N TYR A 233 -1.08 9.93 2.67
CA TYR A 233 -1.75 9.21 3.75
C TYR A 233 -1.55 9.88 5.09
N CYS A 234 -2.64 10.04 5.83
CA CYS A 234 -2.70 10.58 7.19
C CYS A 234 -3.37 9.58 8.14
N ALA A 235 -2.92 9.52 9.39
CA ALA A 235 -3.47 8.60 10.39
C ALA A 235 -4.87 8.99 10.89
N THR A 236 -5.24 10.28 10.85
CA THR A 236 -6.50 10.80 11.40
C THR A 236 -7.23 11.69 10.41
N ARG A 237 -8.57 11.76 10.56
CA ARG A 237 -9.43 12.69 9.81
C ARG A 237 -8.97 14.14 9.96
N ALA A 238 -8.64 14.56 11.18
CA ALA A 238 -8.16 15.91 11.47
C ALA A 238 -6.86 16.25 10.71
N ASN A 239 -5.94 15.28 10.59
CA ASN A 239 -4.72 15.48 9.80
C ASN A 239 -5.02 15.57 8.30
N VAL A 240 -5.99 14.80 7.79
CA VAL A 240 -6.44 14.89 6.38
C VAL A 240 -6.95 16.29 6.08
N GLU A 241 -7.87 16.80 6.92
CA GLU A 241 -8.43 18.15 6.77
C GLU A 241 -7.33 19.20 6.80
N LYS A 242 -6.49 19.19 7.84
CA LYS A 242 -5.39 20.15 8.01
C LYS A 242 -4.42 20.15 6.84
N VAL A 243 -4.01 18.99 6.34
CA VAL A 243 -3.05 18.88 5.23
C VAL A 243 -3.70 19.33 3.93
N CYS A 244 -4.94 18.89 3.65
CA CYS A 244 -5.66 19.27 2.44
C CYS A 244 -5.89 20.79 2.36
N ASP A 245 -6.38 21.41 3.45
CA ASP A 245 -6.62 22.85 3.51
C ASP A 245 -5.32 23.65 3.36
N HIS A 246 -4.23 23.19 3.99
CA HIS A 246 -2.93 23.84 3.84
C HIS A 246 -2.41 23.79 2.40
N LEU A 247 -2.54 22.67 1.70
CA LEU A 247 -2.14 22.57 0.28
C LEU A 247 -3.00 23.47 -0.61
N ARG A 248 -4.32 23.51 -0.39
CA ARG A 248 -5.24 24.41 -1.13
C ARG A 248 -4.91 25.87 -0.91
N GLN A 249 -4.60 26.29 0.32
CA GLN A 249 -4.16 27.66 0.63
C GLN A 249 -2.86 28.04 -0.09
N ARG A 250 -2.04 27.07 -0.47
CA ARG A 250 -0.83 27.26 -1.29
C ARG A 250 -1.09 27.19 -2.80
N GLY A 251 -2.36 27.11 -3.22
CA GLY A 251 -2.74 27.01 -4.64
C GLY A 251 -2.50 25.63 -5.26
N ILE A 252 -2.25 24.60 -4.45
CA ILE A 252 -2.07 23.21 -4.92
C ILE A 252 -3.45 22.57 -5.02
N PRO A 253 -3.89 22.10 -6.22
CA PRO A 253 -5.17 21.42 -6.37
C PRO A 253 -5.13 20.08 -5.64
N ALA A 254 -5.77 20.01 -4.48
CA ALA A 254 -5.84 18.82 -3.63
C ALA A 254 -7.29 18.50 -3.26
N THR A 255 -7.59 17.22 -3.13
CA THR A 255 -8.86 16.72 -2.61
C THR A 255 -8.63 15.80 -1.42
N ARG A 256 -9.69 15.44 -0.69
CA ARG A 256 -9.62 14.69 0.56
C ARG A 256 -10.53 13.47 0.57
N TYR A 257 -10.14 12.43 1.33
CA TYR A 257 -10.97 11.24 1.49
C TYR A 257 -10.81 10.61 2.88
N HIS A 258 -11.91 10.49 3.61
CA HIS A 258 -11.98 9.76 4.88
C HIS A 258 -13.43 9.38 5.21
N ALA A 259 -13.62 8.44 6.13
CA ALA A 259 -14.93 7.89 6.48
C ALA A 259 -15.92 8.91 7.12
N GLY A 260 -15.45 10.09 7.53
CA GLY A 260 -16.30 11.15 8.09
C GLY A 260 -16.98 12.03 7.03
N LEU A 261 -16.62 11.90 5.75
CA LEU A 261 -17.26 12.61 4.64
C LEU A 261 -18.57 11.91 4.25
N SER A 262 -19.53 12.67 3.71
CA SER A 262 -20.75 12.11 3.12
C SER A 262 -20.41 11.21 1.92
N GLU A 263 -21.29 10.29 1.57
CA GLU A 263 -21.08 9.40 0.42
C GLU A 263 -20.95 10.19 -0.88
N ALA A 264 -21.73 11.25 -1.04
CA ALA A 264 -21.68 12.13 -2.21
C ALA A 264 -20.31 12.84 -2.32
N GLU A 265 -19.80 13.40 -1.21
CA GLU A 265 -18.46 14.02 -1.19
C GLU A 265 -17.35 13.01 -1.45
N ARG A 266 -17.43 11.82 -0.86
CA ARG A 266 -16.44 10.77 -1.11
C ARG A 266 -16.38 10.40 -2.59
N ARG A 267 -17.54 10.24 -3.22
CA ARG A 267 -17.64 9.95 -4.66
C ARG A 267 -17.07 11.09 -5.49
N GLN A 268 -17.50 12.32 -5.25
CA GLN A 268 -17.00 13.49 -5.98
C GLN A 268 -15.49 13.67 -5.84
N ASN A 269 -14.95 13.55 -4.63
CA ASN A 269 -13.52 13.70 -4.37
C ASN A 269 -12.70 12.57 -5.02
N GLN A 270 -13.24 11.35 -5.04
CA GLN A 270 -12.62 10.23 -5.75
C GLN A 270 -12.62 10.46 -7.25
N ASP A 271 -13.72 10.93 -7.83
CA ASP A 271 -13.83 11.25 -9.26
C ASP A 271 -12.87 12.40 -9.64
N ASP A 272 -12.77 13.45 -8.80
CA ASP A 272 -11.84 14.56 -9.04
C ASP A 272 -10.38 14.09 -9.09
N PHE A 273 -10.01 13.15 -8.22
CA PHE A 273 -8.69 12.55 -8.25
C PHE A 273 -8.52 11.61 -9.45
N GLN A 274 -9.52 10.81 -9.76
CA GLN A 274 -9.47 9.79 -10.81
C GLN A 274 -9.37 10.42 -12.21
N PHE A 275 -10.07 11.55 -12.42
CA PHE A 275 -10.04 12.32 -13.67
C PHE A 275 -8.95 13.41 -13.71
N ASP A 276 -8.00 13.42 -12.78
CA ASP A 276 -6.91 14.41 -12.67
C ASP A 276 -7.39 15.88 -12.51
N ARG A 277 -8.65 16.11 -12.09
CA ARG A 277 -9.14 17.46 -11.74
C ARG A 277 -8.48 17.96 -10.46
N ALA A 278 -8.22 17.05 -9.51
CA ALA A 278 -7.39 17.28 -8.33
C ALA A 278 -6.27 16.23 -8.28
N PRO A 279 -5.05 16.52 -8.74
CA PRO A 279 -3.97 15.54 -8.85
C PRO A 279 -3.44 15.08 -7.49
N VAL A 280 -3.73 15.75 -6.39
CA VAL A 280 -3.28 15.38 -5.04
C VAL A 280 -4.47 14.91 -4.21
N MET A 281 -4.42 13.65 -3.77
CA MET A 281 -5.37 13.08 -2.81
C MET A 281 -4.77 13.05 -1.41
N VAL A 282 -5.44 13.65 -0.43
CA VAL A 282 -5.09 13.55 0.99
C VAL A 282 -6.11 12.65 1.68
N ALA A 283 -5.67 11.54 2.29
CA ALA A 283 -6.62 10.54 2.76
C ALA A 283 -6.17 9.79 4.02
N THR A 284 -7.14 9.18 4.71
CA THR A 284 -6.86 8.08 5.64
C THR A 284 -6.76 6.76 4.87
N ASN A 285 -6.45 5.66 5.57
CA ASN A 285 -6.48 4.30 5.01
C ASN A 285 -7.84 3.90 4.42
N ALA A 286 -8.93 4.63 4.73
CA ALA A 286 -10.23 4.44 4.08
C ALA A 286 -10.19 4.68 2.56
N PHE A 287 -9.25 5.52 2.08
CA PHE A 287 -8.90 5.67 0.67
C PHE A 287 -7.82 4.65 0.31
N GLY A 288 -8.12 3.42 0.43
CA GLY A 288 -7.08 2.42 0.31
C GLY A 288 -7.44 1.32 -0.66
N MET A 289 -8.31 0.46 -0.23
CA MET A 289 -8.71 -0.66 -1.03
C MET A 289 -9.67 -0.16 -2.13
N GLY A 290 -9.43 -0.51 -3.39
CA GLY A 290 -10.35 -0.21 -4.49
C GLY A 290 -9.96 0.91 -5.44
N ILE A 291 -8.76 1.48 -5.32
CA ILE A 291 -8.29 2.50 -6.26
C ILE A 291 -7.33 1.87 -7.24
N ASP A 292 -7.71 1.91 -8.52
CA ASP A 292 -6.89 1.40 -9.61
C ASP A 292 -6.36 2.51 -10.54
N LYS A 293 -6.05 3.68 -9.97
CA LYS A 293 -5.40 4.76 -10.72
C LYS A 293 -3.95 4.38 -11.02
N SER A 294 -3.62 4.14 -12.27
CA SER A 294 -2.32 3.63 -12.69
C SER A 294 -1.20 4.67 -12.66
N ASN A 295 -1.52 5.96 -12.82
CA ASN A 295 -0.56 7.06 -12.99
C ASN A 295 -0.19 7.78 -11.68
N VAL A 296 -0.25 7.11 -10.53
CA VAL A 296 0.18 7.68 -9.25
C VAL A 296 1.70 7.71 -9.19
N SER A 297 2.30 8.89 -9.28
CA SER A 297 3.76 9.07 -9.33
C SER A 297 4.43 9.10 -7.97
N TYR A 298 3.67 9.37 -6.90
CA TYR A 298 4.19 9.36 -5.53
C TYR A 298 3.12 9.01 -4.51
N VAL A 299 3.56 8.34 -3.45
CA VAL A 299 2.77 8.12 -2.23
C VAL A 299 3.57 8.64 -1.05
N PHE A 300 3.03 9.63 -0.35
CA PHE A 300 3.64 10.17 0.85
C PHE A 300 2.84 9.79 2.08
N HIS A 301 3.53 9.38 3.12
CA HIS A 301 2.93 9.13 4.42
C HIS A 301 3.25 10.28 5.36
N PHE A 302 2.25 11.12 5.64
CA PHE A 302 2.38 12.21 6.61
C PHE A 302 2.52 11.68 8.04
N ASN A 303 1.86 10.56 8.34
CA ASN A 303 2.03 9.80 9.56
C ASN A 303 2.48 8.37 9.22
N MET A 304 3.17 7.73 10.18
CA MET A 304 3.53 6.32 10.07
C MET A 304 2.27 5.44 10.04
N PRO A 305 2.15 4.50 9.10
CA PRO A 305 1.10 3.48 9.10
C PRO A 305 1.18 2.57 10.33
N LYS A 306 0.09 1.87 10.63
CA LYS A 306 0.01 0.97 11.79
C LYS A 306 0.86 -0.30 11.67
N SER A 307 1.17 -0.73 10.45
CA SER A 307 1.94 -1.94 10.17
C SER A 307 2.71 -1.84 8.85
N LEU A 308 3.68 -2.74 8.65
CA LEU A 308 4.50 -2.77 7.45
C LEU A 308 3.71 -3.27 6.23
N GLU A 309 2.73 -4.15 6.44
CA GLU A 309 1.80 -4.61 5.39
C GLU A 309 0.93 -3.45 4.90
N ALA A 310 0.36 -2.65 5.83
CA ALA A 310 -0.42 -1.47 5.47
C ALA A 310 0.44 -0.47 4.69
N TYR A 311 1.67 -0.21 5.16
CA TYR A 311 2.63 0.63 4.44
C TYR A 311 2.91 0.11 3.02
N TYR A 312 3.20 -1.19 2.88
CA TYR A 312 3.50 -1.80 1.59
C TYR A 312 2.31 -1.75 0.63
N GLN A 313 1.10 -2.00 1.13
CA GLN A 313 -0.13 -1.92 0.33
C GLN A 313 -0.44 -0.48 -0.12
N GLU A 314 -0.28 0.51 0.77
CA GLU A 314 -0.48 1.93 0.48
C GLU A 314 0.60 2.46 -0.47
N ALA A 315 1.88 2.19 -0.20
CA ALA A 315 3.01 2.55 -1.06
C ALA A 315 2.91 1.89 -2.44
N GLY A 316 2.42 0.65 -2.49
CA GLY A 316 2.23 -0.13 -3.72
C GLY A 316 1.20 0.46 -4.71
N ARG A 317 0.47 1.52 -4.33
CA ARG A 317 -0.41 2.26 -5.24
C ARG A 317 0.37 3.13 -6.21
N ALA A 318 1.60 3.52 -5.85
CA ALA A 318 2.48 4.25 -6.74
C ALA A 318 3.02 3.34 -7.87
N GLY A 319 3.21 3.91 -9.05
CA GLY A 319 3.87 3.28 -10.17
C GLY A 319 3.25 1.94 -10.62
N ARG A 320 1.93 1.82 -10.65
CA ARG A 320 1.25 0.61 -11.17
C ARG A 320 1.43 0.43 -12.67
N ASP A 321 1.67 1.53 -13.38
CA ASP A 321 2.01 1.56 -14.80
C ASP A 321 3.45 1.12 -15.09
N GLY A 322 4.25 0.79 -14.07
CA GLY A 322 5.66 0.41 -14.18
C GLY A 322 6.61 1.59 -14.20
N GLU A 323 6.12 2.82 -14.26
CA GLU A 323 6.94 4.02 -14.21
C GLU A 323 7.59 4.21 -12.82
N ALA A 324 8.71 4.95 -12.80
CA ALA A 324 9.40 5.27 -11.56
C ALA A 324 8.53 6.13 -10.64
N ALA A 325 8.34 5.68 -9.40
CA ALA A 325 7.50 6.36 -8.42
C ALA A 325 8.18 6.45 -7.04
N GLU A 326 7.74 7.40 -6.22
CA GLU A 326 8.39 7.69 -4.94
C GLU A 326 7.45 7.41 -3.76
N CYS A 327 7.97 6.70 -2.76
CA CYS A 327 7.28 6.39 -1.51
C CYS A 327 8.08 7.02 -0.35
N ILE A 328 7.62 8.16 0.15
CA ILE A 328 8.31 8.90 1.22
C ILE A 328 7.47 8.91 2.49
N LEU A 329 8.05 8.42 3.58
CA LEU A 329 7.42 8.40 4.88
C LEU A 329 8.03 9.48 5.79
N LEU A 330 7.18 10.32 6.37
CA LEU A 330 7.57 11.35 7.33
C LEU A 330 7.34 10.83 8.76
N PHE A 331 8.37 10.26 9.35
CA PHE A 331 8.31 9.65 10.68
C PHE A 331 8.53 10.68 11.80
N ALA A 332 7.70 10.61 12.83
CA ALA A 332 7.92 11.29 14.11
C ALA A 332 7.53 10.35 15.27
N GLN A 333 8.18 10.50 16.42
CA GLN A 333 7.87 9.65 17.58
C GLN A 333 6.41 9.75 18.05
N GLY A 334 5.75 10.88 17.81
CA GLY A 334 4.32 11.03 18.10
C GLY A 334 3.42 10.11 17.27
N ASP A 335 3.90 9.62 16.11
CA ASP A 335 3.12 8.67 15.32
C ASP A 335 2.99 7.31 16.02
N VAL A 336 4.04 6.90 16.76
CA VAL A 336 4.02 5.66 17.54
C VAL A 336 2.97 5.75 18.65
N ALA A 337 2.95 6.86 19.40
CA ALA A 337 1.94 7.07 20.44
C ALA A 337 0.51 7.09 19.86
N THR A 338 0.32 7.64 18.66
CA THR A 338 -0.98 7.63 17.97
C THR A 338 -1.38 6.20 17.58
N ALA A 339 -0.45 5.39 17.07
CA ALA A 339 -0.72 4.00 16.71
C ALA A 339 -1.04 3.15 17.96
N GLU A 340 -0.29 3.31 19.05
CA GLU A 340 -0.54 2.66 20.33
C GLU A 340 -1.94 3.00 20.88
N PHE A 341 -2.33 4.28 20.80
CA PHE A 341 -3.67 4.72 21.20
C PHE A 341 -4.77 3.98 20.40
N PHE A 342 -4.60 3.81 19.09
CA PHE A 342 -5.57 3.07 18.28
C PHE A 342 -5.60 1.57 18.62
N ILE A 343 -4.47 0.96 18.95
CA ILE A 343 -4.42 -0.45 19.39
C ILE A 343 -5.22 -0.63 20.68
N HIS A 344 -5.08 0.27 21.64
CA HIS A 344 -5.87 0.21 22.88
C HIS A 344 -7.37 0.41 22.62
N GLN A 345 -7.72 1.41 21.80
CA GLN A 345 -9.12 1.76 21.54
C GLN A 345 -9.88 0.69 20.72
N SER A 346 -9.18 -0.09 19.88
CA SER A 346 -9.81 -1.18 19.13
C SER A 346 -10.37 -2.28 20.02
N GLY A 347 -9.86 -2.43 21.23
CA GLY A 347 -10.36 -3.37 22.23
C GLY A 347 -11.65 -2.91 22.91
N ASP A 348 -11.79 -1.61 23.17
CA ASP A 348 -12.94 -1.06 23.90
C ASP A 348 -14.25 -1.10 23.08
N ASN A 349 -14.16 -1.25 21.76
CA ASN A 349 -15.31 -1.21 20.85
C ASN A 349 -15.82 -2.59 20.42
N ASN A 350 -15.32 -3.69 20.98
CA ASN A 350 -15.65 -5.04 20.51
C ASN A 350 -16.19 -5.91 21.66
N GLU A 351 -17.45 -5.67 22.04
CA GLU A 351 -18.15 -6.38 23.11
C GLU A 351 -18.30 -7.90 22.87
N ALA A 352 -17.98 -8.38 21.65
CA ALA A 352 -18.11 -9.79 21.27
C ALA A 352 -16.86 -10.62 21.58
N LEU A 353 -15.72 -10.02 21.94
CA LEU A 353 -14.45 -10.71 22.20
C LEU A 353 -14.26 -10.99 23.69
N THR A 354 -13.72 -12.16 23.98
CA THR A 354 -13.24 -12.47 25.33
C THR A 354 -11.99 -11.67 25.67
N PRO A 355 -11.70 -11.41 26.97
CA PRO A 355 -10.48 -10.73 27.38
C PRO A 355 -9.19 -11.39 26.85
N ALA A 356 -9.15 -12.72 26.76
CA ALA A 356 -7.99 -13.46 26.25
C ALA A 356 -7.79 -13.23 24.73
N GLU A 357 -8.86 -13.26 23.94
CA GLU A 357 -8.80 -12.97 22.50
C GLU A 357 -8.38 -11.52 22.24
N LEU A 358 -8.85 -10.59 23.07
CA LEU A 358 -8.46 -9.20 22.99
C LEU A 358 -6.95 -8.99 23.26
N GLU A 359 -6.42 -9.63 24.33
CA GLU A 359 -4.99 -9.58 24.63
C GLU A 359 -4.15 -10.15 23.49
N GLU A 360 -4.60 -11.24 22.86
CA GLU A 360 -3.90 -11.85 21.74
C GLU A 360 -3.88 -10.93 20.50
N ILE A 361 -5.01 -10.31 20.17
CA ILE A 361 -5.12 -9.35 19.06
C ILE A 361 -4.21 -8.14 19.33
N GLN A 362 -4.26 -7.55 20.53
CA GLN A 362 -3.42 -6.42 20.90
C GLN A 362 -1.92 -6.79 20.85
N ALA A 363 -1.54 -7.95 21.33
CA ALA A 363 -0.15 -8.42 21.29
C ALA A 363 0.37 -8.50 19.85
N ARG A 364 -0.43 -9.01 18.92
CA ARG A 364 -0.10 -9.04 17.48
C ARG A 364 0.02 -7.65 16.88
N ASP A 365 -0.91 -6.76 17.18
CA ASP A 365 -0.88 -5.39 16.67
C ASP A 365 0.35 -4.64 17.20
N TYR A 366 0.79 -4.91 18.43
CA TYR A 366 2.05 -4.40 18.96
C TYR A 366 3.27 -4.95 18.20
N GLN A 367 3.31 -6.25 17.90
CA GLN A 367 4.39 -6.84 17.10
C GLN A 367 4.49 -6.22 15.70
N ARG A 368 3.34 -5.99 15.03
CA ARG A 368 3.28 -5.29 13.74
C ARG A 368 3.76 -3.85 13.83
N LEU A 369 3.36 -3.15 14.91
CA LEU A 369 3.81 -1.79 15.18
C LEU A 369 5.34 -1.75 15.40
N GLU A 370 5.90 -2.68 16.14
CA GLU A 370 7.34 -2.80 16.35
C GLU A 370 8.09 -3.01 15.04
N ALA A 371 7.60 -3.88 14.16
CA ALA A 371 8.18 -4.09 12.83
C ALA A 371 8.16 -2.81 12.00
N MET A 372 7.05 -2.04 12.03
CA MET A 372 6.92 -0.77 11.33
C MET A 372 7.85 0.31 11.90
N VAL A 373 7.98 0.39 13.22
CA VAL A 373 8.93 1.29 13.90
C VAL A 373 10.37 0.90 13.56
N GLY A 374 10.67 -0.40 13.54
CA GLY A 374 11.95 -0.94 13.09
C GLY A 374 12.31 -0.50 11.67
N TYR A 375 11.35 -0.56 10.75
CA TYR A 375 11.50 -0.03 9.39
C TYR A 375 11.80 1.48 9.38
N CYS A 376 11.09 2.26 10.19
CA CYS A 376 11.31 3.71 10.29
C CYS A 376 12.66 4.09 10.88
N LYS A 377 13.25 3.21 11.70
CA LYS A 377 14.50 3.46 12.42
C LYS A 377 15.74 2.79 11.79
N THR A 378 15.56 1.88 10.84
CA THR A 378 16.68 1.14 10.25
C THR A 378 17.63 2.02 9.45
N ALA A 379 18.93 1.75 9.55
CA ALA A 379 19.95 2.26 8.65
C ALA A 379 20.24 1.29 7.47
N ARG A 380 19.69 0.07 7.51
CA ARG A 380 19.84 -0.94 6.46
C ARG A 380 19.03 -0.55 5.22
N CYS A 381 19.16 -1.32 4.15
CA CYS A 381 18.36 -1.14 2.94
C CYS A 381 16.86 -1.16 3.25
N LEU A 382 16.12 -0.08 2.93
CA LEU A 382 14.69 0.02 3.21
C LEU A 382 13.87 -1.01 2.41
N ARG A 383 14.22 -1.20 1.13
CA ARG A 383 13.60 -2.23 0.29
C ARG A 383 13.88 -3.63 0.86
N GLY A 384 15.15 -3.91 1.22
CA GLY A 384 15.55 -5.17 1.83
C GLY A 384 14.78 -5.45 3.12
N HIS A 385 14.56 -4.44 3.95
CA HIS A 385 13.79 -4.59 5.19
C HIS A 385 12.33 -5.02 4.93
N ILE A 386 11.69 -4.47 3.88
CA ILE A 386 10.35 -4.92 3.44
C ILE A 386 10.39 -6.37 2.97
N LEU A 387 11.37 -6.73 2.14
CA LEU A 387 11.50 -8.07 1.59
C LEU A 387 11.81 -9.11 2.68
N ASP A 388 12.67 -8.78 3.65
CA ASP A 388 12.93 -9.61 4.84
C ASP A 388 11.64 -9.89 5.62
N TYR A 389 10.81 -8.87 5.81
CA TYR A 389 9.54 -9.01 6.54
C TYR A 389 8.59 -10.02 5.88
N PHE A 390 8.54 -10.05 4.56
CA PHE A 390 7.75 -11.02 3.81
C PHE A 390 8.49 -12.33 3.52
N GLY A 391 9.70 -12.53 4.07
CA GLY A 391 10.48 -13.75 3.91
C GLY A 391 11.12 -13.93 2.53
N GLN A 392 11.27 -12.85 1.76
CA GLN A 392 11.88 -12.89 0.43
C GLN A 392 13.38 -12.60 0.48
N ARG A 393 14.19 -13.47 -0.13
CA ARG A 393 15.64 -13.24 -0.30
C ARG A 393 15.88 -12.03 -1.19
N HIS A 394 16.89 -11.24 -0.85
CA HIS A 394 17.26 -10.04 -1.60
C HIS A 394 18.76 -9.74 -1.43
N GLU A 395 19.28 -8.84 -2.27
CA GLU A 395 20.63 -8.30 -2.12
C GLU A 395 20.72 -7.34 -0.92
N ALA A 396 21.89 -7.25 -0.30
CA ALA A 396 22.11 -6.39 0.87
C ALA A 396 21.82 -4.90 0.60
N ARG A 397 21.94 -4.44 -0.65
CA ARG A 397 21.69 -3.06 -1.08
C ARG A 397 20.93 -3.05 -2.41
N CYS A 398 19.79 -2.38 -2.43
CA CYS A 398 18.99 -2.27 -3.66
C CYS A 398 19.44 -1.13 -4.61
N GLY A 399 20.34 -0.25 -4.18
CA GLY A 399 20.74 0.95 -4.95
C GLY A 399 19.66 2.01 -5.14
N ASN A 400 18.39 1.70 -4.87
CA ASN A 400 17.22 2.56 -5.14
C ASN A 400 16.34 2.81 -3.92
N CYS A 401 16.93 3.13 -2.76
CA CYS A 401 16.21 3.63 -1.60
C CYS A 401 17.01 4.71 -0.89
N GLY A 402 16.38 5.47 -0.01
CA GLY A 402 17.00 6.58 0.71
C GLY A 402 18.25 6.16 1.48
N ASN A 403 18.24 4.98 2.11
CA ASN A 403 19.38 4.48 2.86
C ASN A 403 20.52 3.99 1.95
N CYS A 404 20.22 3.36 0.81
CA CYS A 404 21.26 2.92 -0.13
C CYS A 404 21.92 4.08 -0.86
N ARG A 405 21.20 5.18 -1.08
CA ARG A 405 21.73 6.39 -1.77
C ARG A 405 22.49 7.32 -0.84
N ARG A 406 22.36 7.16 0.49
CA ARG A 406 23.12 7.92 1.49
C ARG A 406 24.40 7.18 1.85
N ALA A 407 25.47 7.93 2.05
CA ALA A 407 26.62 7.42 2.77
C ALA A 407 26.30 7.45 4.26
N PHE A 408 26.56 6.34 4.95
CA PHE A 408 26.46 6.26 6.39
C PHE A 408 27.84 6.12 6.97
N VAL A 409 28.11 6.84 8.05
CA VAL A 409 29.32 6.72 8.85
C VAL A 409 28.97 6.13 10.21
N GLN A 410 29.85 5.29 10.70
CA GLN A 410 29.78 4.80 12.07
C GLN A 410 30.43 5.87 12.97
N VAL A 411 29.67 6.38 13.91
CA VAL A 411 30.13 7.33 14.91
C VAL A 411 30.20 6.62 16.25
N ASP A 412 31.36 6.67 16.90
CA ASP A 412 31.51 6.17 18.27
C ASP A 412 30.77 7.10 19.23
N ILE A 413 29.76 6.56 19.91
CA ILE A 413 28.96 7.26 20.92
C ILE A 413 29.14 6.66 22.32
N THR A 414 30.22 5.91 22.54
CA THR A 414 30.45 5.22 23.82
C THR A 414 30.42 6.18 25.01
N ARG A 415 31.05 7.34 24.90
CA ARG A 415 31.04 8.36 25.95
C ARG A 415 29.63 8.91 26.20
N GLN A 416 28.86 9.19 25.15
CA GLN A 416 27.49 9.66 25.28
C GLN A 416 26.59 8.58 25.91
N ALA A 417 26.77 7.32 25.50
CA ALA A 417 26.06 6.18 26.08
C ALA A 417 26.37 6.04 27.59
N GLN A 418 27.62 6.19 28.01
CA GLN A 418 28.01 6.18 29.43
C GLN A 418 27.36 7.32 30.22
N MET A 419 27.30 8.54 29.64
CA MET A 419 26.63 9.68 30.27
C MET A 419 25.14 9.41 30.48
N ILE A 420 24.45 8.85 29.44
CA ILE A 420 23.03 8.52 29.48
C ILE A 420 22.78 7.41 30.52
N LEU A 421 23.53 6.31 30.49
CA LEU A 421 23.42 5.21 31.46
C LEU A 421 23.66 5.70 32.88
N SER A 422 24.67 6.55 33.08
CA SER A 422 24.94 7.15 34.39
C SER A 422 23.76 7.97 34.92
N CYS A 423 23.11 8.74 34.04
CA CYS A 423 21.92 9.51 34.40
C CYS A 423 20.74 8.58 34.76
N ILE A 424 20.47 7.54 33.96
CA ILE A 424 19.41 6.56 34.23
C ILE A 424 19.65 5.91 35.60
N LYS A 425 20.89 5.46 35.89
CA LYS A 425 21.22 4.81 37.15
C LYS A 425 21.08 5.73 38.37
N ARG A 426 21.53 6.99 38.26
CA ARG A 426 21.43 7.98 39.33
C ARG A 426 19.97 8.42 39.56
N ALA A 427 19.19 8.60 38.50
CA ALA A 427 17.78 8.90 38.61
C ALA A 427 17.02 7.75 39.29
N GLN A 428 17.29 6.50 38.90
CA GLN A 428 16.69 5.31 39.49
C GLN A 428 17.09 5.17 41.00
N ALA A 429 18.35 5.41 41.33
CA ALA A 429 18.81 5.35 42.71
C ALA A 429 18.16 6.43 43.60
N LYS A 430 17.92 7.62 43.04
CA LYS A 430 17.28 8.72 43.77
C LYS A 430 15.77 8.54 43.96
N LEU A 431 15.09 8.06 42.91
CA LEU A 431 13.62 7.97 42.89
C LEU A 431 13.09 6.62 43.38
N GLY A 432 13.92 5.57 43.41
CA GLY A 432 13.50 4.20 43.70
C GLY A 432 12.86 3.47 42.49
N TYR A 433 12.64 4.16 41.35
CA TYR A 433 12.03 3.60 40.14
C TYR A 433 12.67 4.17 38.89
N TYR A 434 12.46 3.47 37.74
CA TYR A 434 12.91 3.93 36.44
C TYR A 434 11.97 4.98 35.86
N VAL A 435 12.51 5.89 35.06
CA VAL A 435 11.77 6.97 34.40
C VAL A 435 11.91 6.90 32.90
N GLY A 436 11.00 7.57 32.17
CA GLY A 436 10.97 7.56 30.71
C GLY A 436 12.05 8.44 30.06
N ALA A 437 12.31 8.18 28.78
CA ALA A 437 13.32 8.84 27.96
C ALA A 437 13.25 10.38 28.01
N VAL A 438 12.02 10.94 27.95
CA VAL A 438 11.83 12.40 27.95
C VAL A 438 12.41 13.06 29.20
N LEU A 439 12.22 12.45 30.36
CA LEU A 439 12.72 12.99 31.64
C LEU A 439 14.24 12.87 31.72
N ILE A 440 14.82 11.75 31.32
CA ILE A 440 16.27 11.55 31.23
C ILE A 440 16.91 12.58 30.29
N ILE A 441 16.36 12.77 29.10
CA ILE A 441 16.84 13.77 28.13
C ILE A 441 16.79 15.17 28.73
N ARG A 442 15.67 15.57 29.35
CA ARG A 442 15.52 16.88 29.99
C ARG A 442 16.55 17.10 31.09
N THR A 443 16.82 16.07 31.92
CA THR A 443 17.85 16.12 32.98
C THR A 443 19.23 16.31 32.38
N LEU A 444 19.61 15.52 31.37
CA LEU A 444 20.93 15.62 30.72
C LEU A 444 21.14 16.96 30.01
N LEU A 445 20.08 17.56 29.47
CA LEU A 445 20.15 18.88 28.84
C LEU A 445 20.10 20.05 29.82
N GLY A 446 19.91 19.81 31.12
CA GLY A 446 19.82 20.85 32.14
C GLY A 446 18.53 21.66 32.05
N SER A 447 17.41 21.03 31.73
CA SER A 447 16.09 21.66 31.58
C SER A 447 15.53 22.07 32.95
N LYS A 448 15.03 23.31 33.04
CA LYS A 448 14.28 23.83 34.20
C LYS A 448 12.80 23.42 34.17
N ASP A 449 12.47 22.30 33.53
CA ASP A 449 11.13 21.76 33.49
C ASP A 449 10.62 21.45 34.91
N LYS A 450 9.34 21.78 35.16
CA LYS A 450 8.70 21.64 36.47
C LYS A 450 8.89 20.23 37.06
N ARG A 451 8.71 19.19 36.25
CA ARG A 451 8.83 17.80 36.69
C ARG A 451 10.28 17.37 37.01
N VAL A 452 11.27 17.97 36.32
CA VAL A 452 12.71 17.74 36.65
C VAL A 452 13.02 18.31 38.02
N LEU A 453 12.53 19.52 38.32
CA LEU A 453 12.75 20.21 39.61
C LEU A 453 11.97 19.54 40.74
N GLU A 454 10.70 19.20 40.55
CA GLU A 454 9.85 18.51 41.54
C GLU A 454 10.43 17.17 41.98
N LEU A 455 11.04 16.42 41.05
CA LEU A 455 11.69 15.15 41.32
C LEU A 455 13.14 15.31 41.81
N GLY A 456 13.62 16.54 41.91
CA GLY A 456 14.99 16.86 42.37
C GLY A 456 16.08 16.35 41.44
N LEU A 457 15.79 16.08 40.17
CA LEU A 457 16.75 15.54 39.20
C LEU A 457 17.80 16.57 38.78
N ASP A 458 17.56 17.84 39.04
CA ASP A 458 18.50 18.95 38.88
C ASP A 458 19.70 18.89 39.88
N THR A 459 19.58 18.11 40.97
CA THR A 459 20.69 17.91 41.93
C THR A 459 21.61 16.75 41.54
N LEU A 460 21.29 16.00 40.49
CA LEU A 460 22.13 14.92 40.01
C LEU A 460 23.41 15.46 39.37
N SER A 461 24.55 14.82 39.60
CA SER A 461 25.82 15.19 38.95
C SER A 461 25.80 15.04 37.42
N THR A 462 24.76 14.39 36.89
CA THR A 462 24.51 14.26 35.46
C THR A 462 23.54 15.31 34.89
N TYR A 463 23.07 16.23 35.75
CA TYR A 463 22.23 17.34 35.28
C TYR A 463 23.02 18.31 34.41
N GLY A 464 22.55 18.52 33.18
CA GLY A 464 23.14 19.47 32.24
C GLY A 464 24.49 19.06 31.64
N ILE A 465 24.98 17.82 31.85
CA ILE A 465 26.27 17.39 31.28
C ILE A 465 26.27 17.26 29.76
N MET A 466 25.09 17.23 29.13
CA MET A 466 24.92 17.24 27.68
C MET A 466 24.23 18.53 27.20
N LYS A 467 24.35 19.62 27.96
CA LYS A 467 23.85 20.94 27.59
C LYS A 467 24.45 21.36 26.25
N GLY A 468 23.59 21.83 25.32
CA GLY A 468 24.02 22.19 23.97
C GLY A 468 23.77 21.12 22.92
N THR A 469 23.51 19.87 23.31
CA THR A 469 23.04 18.84 22.41
C THR A 469 21.54 19.06 22.09
N ASP A 470 21.16 18.98 20.84
CA ASP A 470 19.74 19.09 20.49
C ASP A 470 18.93 17.83 20.87
N LYS A 471 17.61 18.01 21.03
CA LYS A 471 16.74 16.92 21.48
C LYS A 471 16.64 15.77 20.47
N LYS A 472 16.86 16.02 19.18
CA LYS A 472 16.82 15.00 18.13
C LYS A 472 18.05 14.10 18.27
N THR A 473 19.23 14.69 18.37
CA THR A 473 20.49 13.95 18.57
C THR A 473 20.45 13.11 19.84
N MET A 474 19.86 13.63 20.94
CA MET A 474 19.68 12.84 22.16
C MET A 474 18.80 11.61 21.95
N ARG A 475 17.76 11.73 21.15
CA ARG A 475 16.91 10.58 20.80
C ARG A 475 17.62 9.59 19.88
N ASP A 476 18.40 10.10 18.91
CA ASP A 476 19.20 9.25 18.01
C ASP A 476 20.23 8.43 18.82
N TYR A 477 20.82 8.98 19.89
CA TYR A 477 21.68 8.23 20.80
C TYR A 477 20.91 7.12 21.53
N LEU A 478 19.73 7.41 22.07
CA LEU A 478 18.90 6.41 22.73
C LEU A 478 18.45 5.31 21.78
N ASP A 479 18.02 5.67 20.56
CA ASP A 479 17.65 4.71 19.52
C ASP A 479 18.84 3.77 19.17
N ALA A 480 20.05 4.32 19.06
CA ALA A 480 21.26 3.52 18.82
C ALA A 480 21.61 2.60 20.01
N MET A 481 21.43 3.07 21.23
CA MET A 481 21.65 2.27 22.45
C MET A 481 20.62 1.14 22.58
N GLU A 482 19.35 1.38 22.21
CA GLU A 482 18.32 0.33 22.16
C GLU A 482 18.65 -0.72 21.09
N GLN A 483 19.03 -0.29 19.87
CA GLN A 483 19.45 -1.19 18.79
C GLN A 483 20.68 -2.02 19.15
N ALA A 484 21.61 -1.45 19.92
CA ALA A 484 22.78 -2.16 20.43
C ALA A 484 22.45 -3.06 21.64
N GLY A 485 21.20 -3.11 22.08
CA GLY A 485 20.76 -3.87 23.25
C GLY A 485 21.35 -3.38 24.58
N VAL A 486 21.82 -2.11 24.65
CA VAL A 486 22.44 -1.51 25.85
C VAL A 486 21.38 -0.95 26.79
N VAL A 487 20.23 -0.53 26.28
CA VAL A 487 19.07 -0.03 27.02
C VAL A 487 17.84 -0.67 26.44
N THR A 488 16.80 -0.83 27.24
CA THR A 488 15.47 -1.26 26.76
C THR A 488 14.39 -0.32 27.31
N THR A 489 13.35 -0.10 26.54
CA THR A 489 12.15 0.63 26.99
C THR A 489 11.09 -0.37 27.42
N GLU A 490 10.66 -0.30 28.66
CA GLU A 490 9.59 -1.15 29.19
C GLU A 490 8.25 -0.77 28.53
N PRO A 491 7.49 -1.73 27.98
CA PRO A 491 6.34 -1.44 27.11
C PRO A 491 5.20 -0.68 27.80
N ARG A 492 4.87 -1.04 29.05
CA ARG A 492 3.68 -0.53 29.77
C ARG A 492 3.84 0.92 30.23
N HIS A 493 4.98 1.22 30.87
CA HIS A 493 5.23 2.56 31.48
C HIS A 493 6.23 3.39 30.69
N LYS A 494 6.76 2.86 29.57
CA LYS A 494 7.75 3.51 28.69
C LYS A 494 8.99 3.99 29.46
N THR A 495 9.39 3.26 30.50
CA THR A 495 10.57 3.56 31.31
C THR A 495 11.82 2.96 30.70
N LEU A 496 12.93 3.71 30.75
CA LEU A 496 14.23 3.23 30.29
C LEU A 496 14.86 2.32 31.33
N ARG A 497 15.16 1.08 30.97
CA ARG A 497 15.74 0.07 31.83
C ARG A 497 17.11 -0.40 31.35
N PHE A 498 17.93 -0.83 32.29
CA PHE A 498 19.18 -1.49 32.01
C PHE A 498 18.96 -2.89 31.40
N THR A 499 19.89 -3.28 30.56
CA THR A 499 20.06 -4.64 30.07
C THR A 499 21.32 -5.25 30.63
N PRO A 500 21.58 -6.55 30.48
CA PRO A 500 22.87 -7.15 30.85
C PRO A 500 24.08 -6.48 30.17
N ALA A 501 23.90 -5.88 28.99
CA ALA A 501 24.96 -5.20 28.25
C ALA A 501 25.29 -3.79 28.83
N SER A 502 24.39 -3.16 29.57
CA SER A 502 24.59 -1.81 30.12
C SER A 502 25.84 -1.69 30.99
N GLY A 503 26.09 -2.71 31.81
CA GLY A 503 27.27 -2.75 32.70
C GLY A 503 28.59 -2.79 31.93
N ALA A 504 28.66 -3.53 30.86
CA ALA A 504 29.84 -3.64 30.00
C ALA A 504 30.19 -2.28 29.36
N VAL A 505 29.20 -1.50 28.97
CA VAL A 505 29.41 -0.15 28.44
C VAL A 505 29.80 0.83 29.54
N LEU A 506 29.06 0.81 30.65
CA LEU A 506 29.24 1.80 31.72
C LEU A 506 30.57 1.64 32.45
N PHE A 507 31.00 0.41 32.76
CA PHE A 507 32.15 0.12 33.61
C PHE A 507 33.37 -0.40 32.86
N HIS A 508 33.18 -1.06 31.69
CA HIS A 508 34.28 -1.66 30.93
C HIS A 508 34.51 -0.99 29.56
N GLY A 509 33.79 0.11 29.25
CA GLY A 509 34.00 0.88 28.04
C GLY A 509 33.72 0.12 26.76
N LYS A 510 32.84 -0.91 26.80
CA LYS A 510 32.44 -1.61 25.57
C LYS A 510 31.92 -0.61 24.52
N PRO A 511 32.47 -0.56 23.32
CA PRO A 511 32.11 0.46 22.34
C PRO A 511 30.63 0.36 21.92
N VAL A 512 30.01 1.52 21.80
CA VAL A 512 28.67 1.70 21.24
C VAL A 512 28.80 2.62 20.04
N SER A 513 28.35 2.16 18.87
CA SER A 513 28.38 2.95 17.65
C SER A 513 26.97 3.31 17.20
N MET A 514 26.84 4.49 16.61
CA MET A 514 25.63 4.96 15.95
C MET A 514 25.88 5.12 14.47
N THR A 515 24.97 4.61 13.65
CA THR A 515 25.01 4.84 12.22
C THR A 515 24.35 6.19 11.92
N GLN A 516 25.12 7.15 11.45
CA GLN A 516 24.64 8.49 11.10
C GLN A 516 24.81 8.70 9.59
N ALA A 517 23.82 9.35 8.94
CA ALA A 517 24.01 9.77 7.55
C ALA A 517 25.16 10.78 7.48
N ALA A 518 26.12 10.53 6.59
CA ALA A 518 27.19 11.48 6.34
C ALA A 518 26.58 12.81 5.85
N GLU A 519 27.07 13.93 6.37
CA GLU A 519 26.74 15.25 5.84
C GLU A 519 27.30 15.33 4.41
N THR A 520 26.49 14.98 3.43
CA THR A 520 26.82 15.21 2.02
C THR A 520 26.29 16.55 1.59
N ALA A 521 27.16 17.34 0.95
CA ALA A 521 26.80 18.56 0.23
C ALA A 521 25.56 18.34 -0.64
N ALA A 522 24.79 19.41 -0.84
CA ALA A 522 23.49 19.50 -1.51
C ALA A 522 23.16 18.42 -2.55
N PRO A 523 21.91 17.93 -2.60
CA PRO A 523 21.52 16.85 -3.49
C PRO A 523 21.82 17.24 -4.94
N ARG A 524 22.68 16.47 -5.60
CA ARG A 524 22.86 16.55 -7.06
C ARG A 524 21.48 16.41 -7.70
N LYS A 525 21.13 17.32 -8.59
CA LYS A 525 19.90 17.27 -9.42
C LYS A 525 19.74 15.85 -9.95
N ARG A 526 18.60 15.27 -9.66
CA ARG A 526 18.25 13.90 -10.08
C ARG A 526 18.35 13.77 -11.59
N SER A 527 19.24 12.96 -12.10
CA SER A 527 19.02 12.30 -13.38
C SER A 527 18.06 11.14 -13.09
N ALA A 528 16.85 11.22 -13.58
CA ALA A 528 15.91 10.12 -13.55
C ALA A 528 16.45 9.01 -14.46
N SER A 529 17.03 7.97 -13.87
CA SER A 529 17.23 6.71 -14.58
C SER A 529 15.90 5.94 -14.56
N ALA A 530 15.04 6.24 -15.54
CA ALA A 530 13.90 5.41 -15.86
C ALA A 530 14.37 4.11 -16.53
N PRO A 531 13.77 2.96 -16.26
CA PRO A 531 13.89 1.80 -17.14
C PRO A 531 12.98 2.03 -18.36
N GLY A 532 13.56 2.62 -19.37
CA GLY A 532 12.96 2.97 -20.66
C GLY A 532 13.84 4.04 -21.27
N ALA A 533 14.31 3.86 -22.51
CA ALA A 533 15.06 4.89 -23.21
C ALA A 533 14.26 6.20 -23.16
N PRO A 534 14.91 7.36 -22.88
CA PRO A 534 14.21 8.65 -22.88
C PRO A 534 13.52 8.82 -24.22
N LEU A 535 12.26 9.26 -24.16
CA LEU A 535 11.52 9.62 -25.36
C LEU A 535 12.24 10.80 -26.03
N SER A 536 12.34 10.79 -27.35
CA SER A 536 12.81 11.95 -28.10
C SER A 536 11.85 13.13 -27.89
N ASP A 537 12.33 14.36 -27.98
CA ASP A 537 11.49 15.57 -27.83
C ASP A 537 10.21 15.49 -28.69
N GLY A 538 10.31 14.92 -29.90
CA GLY A 538 9.16 14.69 -30.76
C GLY A 538 8.17 13.62 -30.23
N ALA A 539 8.64 12.60 -29.52
CA ALA A 539 7.77 11.61 -28.90
C ALA A 539 7.10 12.13 -27.62
N GLU A 540 7.70 13.06 -26.89
CA GLU A 540 7.09 13.73 -25.73
C GLU A 540 5.93 14.64 -26.15
N ARG A 541 6.06 15.38 -27.28
CA ARG A 541 4.95 16.17 -27.84
C ARG A 541 3.79 15.26 -28.23
N VAL A 542 4.05 14.17 -28.94
CA VAL A 542 3.04 13.18 -29.29
C VAL A 542 2.36 12.61 -28.06
N LEU A 543 3.12 12.19 -27.05
CA LEU A 543 2.58 11.66 -25.81
C LEU A 543 1.66 12.67 -25.09
N THR A 544 2.01 13.94 -25.11
CA THR A 544 1.19 15.01 -24.51
C THR A 544 -0.15 15.14 -25.24
N ALA A 545 -0.14 15.13 -26.58
CA ALA A 545 -1.35 15.20 -27.38
C ALA A 545 -2.25 13.94 -27.19
N LEU A 546 -1.64 12.74 -27.12
CA LEU A 546 -2.36 11.50 -26.84
C LEU A 546 -3.00 11.50 -25.43
N LYS A 547 -2.31 12.05 -24.43
CA LYS A 547 -2.86 12.22 -23.07
C LYS A 547 -4.08 13.16 -23.08
N GLN A 548 -4.06 14.22 -23.89
CA GLN A 548 -5.21 15.11 -24.01
C GLN A 548 -6.38 14.40 -24.68
N THR A 549 -6.15 13.71 -25.81
CA THR A 549 -7.19 12.92 -26.49
C THR A 549 -7.82 11.89 -25.56
N ARG A 550 -7.00 11.19 -24.74
CA ARG A 550 -7.51 10.25 -23.75
C ARG A 550 -8.39 10.94 -22.72
N ARG A 551 -8.00 12.15 -22.23
CA ARG A 551 -8.78 12.91 -21.26
C ARG A 551 -10.15 13.29 -21.83
N ASP A 552 -10.18 13.84 -23.04
CA ASP A 552 -11.41 14.26 -23.69
C ASP A 552 -12.39 13.09 -23.92
N LEU A 553 -11.84 11.91 -24.28
CA LEU A 553 -12.62 10.67 -24.44
C LEU A 553 -13.16 10.16 -23.09
N ALA A 554 -12.34 10.16 -22.05
CA ALA A 554 -12.70 9.71 -20.72
C ALA A 554 -13.80 10.57 -20.09
N GLU A 555 -13.70 11.90 -20.22
CA GLU A 555 -14.73 12.84 -19.77
C GLU A 555 -16.05 12.64 -20.51
N ARG A 556 -16.01 12.46 -21.82
CA ARG A 556 -17.20 12.24 -22.65
C ARG A 556 -17.92 10.92 -22.31
N GLU A 557 -17.17 9.87 -22.00
CA GLU A 557 -17.72 8.55 -21.67
C GLU A 557 -17.98 8.37 -20.16
N GLY A 558 -17.57 9.31 -19.32
CA GLY A 558 -17.71 9.19 -17.87
C GLY A 558 -16.90 8.04 -17.27
N VAL A 559 -15.76 7.68 -17.89
CA VAL A 559 -14.90 6.57 -17.44
C VAL A 559 -13.51 7.06 -17.04
N PRO A 560 -12.83 6.38 -16.11
CA PRO A 560 -11.45 6.71 -15.74
C PRO A 560 -10.49 6.62 -16.93
N LEU A 561 -9.43 7.43 -16.91
CA LEU A 561 -8.44 7.53 -17.99
C LEU A 561 -7.81 6.18 -18.37
N TYR A 562 -7.53 5.33 -17.38
CA TYR A 562 -6.90 4.02 -17.60
C TYR A 562 -7.84 2.99 -18.24
N VAL A 563 -9.15 3.20 -18.16
CA VAL A 563 -10.14 2.34 -18.84
C VAL A 563 -9.98 2.47 -20.36
N ILE A 564 -9.64 3.67 -20.84
CA ILE A 564 -9.33 3.89 -22.25
C ILE A 564 -7.98 3.27 -22.58
N PHE A 565 -6.88 3.89 -22.12
CA PHE A 565 -5.52 3.35 -22.27
C PHE A 565 -4.62 3.75 -21.10
N SER A 566 -3.68 2.86 -20.73
CA SER A 566 -2.66 3.14 -19.72
C SER A 566 -1.62 4.17 -20.21
N ASN A 567 -0.85 4.77 -19.31
CA ASN A 567 0.27 5.63 -19.69
C ASN A 567 1.33 4.87 -20.49
N ALA A 568 1.59 3.60 -20.12
CA ALA A 568 2.52 2.74 -20.85
C ALA A 568 2.05 2.51 -22.30
N THR A 569 0.75 2.25 -22.51
CA THR A 569 0.15 2.12 -23.83
C THR A 569 0.30 3.41 -24.65
N LEU A 570 0.04 4.59 -24.06
CA LEU A 570 0.24 5.86 -24.76
C LEU A 570 1.71 6.14 -25.08
N ALA A 571 2.63 5.76 -24.20
CA ALA A 571 4.06 5.89 -24.45
C ALA A 571 4.53 4.96 -25.58
N ASP A 572 3.98 3.75 -25.67
CA ASP A 572 4.23 2.83 -26.77
C ASP A 572 3.64 3.34 -28.09
N MET A 573 2.42 3.90 -28.07
CA MET A 573 1.84 4.61 -29.22
C MET A 573 2.72 5.77 -29.70
N ALA A 574 3.26 6.57 -28.79
CA ALA A 574 4.13 7.70 -29.12
C ALA A 574 5.49 7.26 -29.72
N ARG A 575 5.99 6.07 -29.37
CA ARG A 575 7.20 5.47 -29.96
C ARG A 575 6.92 4.88 -31.33
N ARG A 576 5.89 4.05 -31.45
CA ARG A 576 5.56 3.30 -32.67
C ARG A 576 4.92 4.17 -33.75
N ARG A 577 4.14 5.18 -33.34
CA ARG A 577 3.40 6.10 -34.22
C ARG A 577 2.58 5.36 -35.30
N PRO A 578 1.65 4.48 -34.91
CA PRO A 578 0.84 3.75 -35.87
C PRO A 578 0.05 4.69 -36.79
N THR A 579 -0.05 4.35 -38.07
CA THR A 579 -0.73 5.16 -39.09
C THR A 579 -2.12 4.58 -39.45
N ASP A 580 -2.37 3.33 -39.14
CA ASP A 580 -3.59 2.60 -39.41
C ASP A 580 -4.04 1.72 -38.24
N LEU A 581 -5.19 1.07 -38.39
CA LEU A 581 -5.77 0.22 -37.37
C LEU A 581 -4.95 -1.06 -37.10
N GLU A 582 -4.27 -1.57 -38.12
CA GLU A 582 -3.44 -2.77 -37.99
C GLU A 582 -2.21 -2.50 -37.15
N GLY A 583 -1.46 -1.45 -37.44
CA GLY A 583 -0.36 -0.97 -36.62
C GLY A 583 -0.80 -0.51 -35.23
N PHE A 584 -2.05 -0.01 -35.09
CA PHE A 584 -2.61 0.35 -33.79
C PHE A 584 -2.84 -0.87 -32.89
N LEU A 585 -3.19 -2.02 -33.46
CA LEU A 585 -3.33 -3.28 -32.73
C LEU A 585 -2.00 -3.87 -32.26
N GLU A 586 -0.87 -3.49 -32.86
CA GLU A 586 0.46 -3.89 -32.41
C GLU A 586 0.95 -3.13 -31.17
N VAL A 587 0.23 -2.08 -30.78
CA VAL A 587 0.58 -1.31 -29.57
C VAL A 587 0.20 -2.11 -28.32
N SER A 588 1.17 -2.27 -27.41
CA SER A 588 0.97 -3.00 -26.17
C SER A 588 -0.18 -2.42 -25.33
N GLY A 589 -1.15 -3.27 -24.94
CA GLY A 589 -2.34 -2.89 -24.19
C GLY A 589 -3.51 -2.37 -25.05
N VAL A 590 -3.46 -2.57 -26.35
CA VAL A 590 -4.55 -2.27 -27.30
C VAL A 590 -5.19 -3.58 -27.74
N GLY A 591 -6.33 -3.94 -27.15
CA GLY A 591 -7.16 -5.06 -27.61
C GLY A 591 -8.13 -4.64 -28.73
N GLU A 592 -8.67 -5.63 -29.49
CA GLU A 592 -9.54 -5.38 -30.65
C GLU A 592 -10.74 -4.46 -30.36
N VAL A 593 -11.41 -4.65 -29.23
CA VAL A 593 -12.58 -3.84 -28.84
C VAL A 593 -12.21 -2.38 -28.68
N LYS A 594 -11.10 -2.11 -27.97
CA LYS A 594 -10.59 -0.75 -27.75
C LYS A 594 -10.05 -0.13 -29.03
N ALA A 595 -9.41 -0.92 -29.91
CA ALA A 595 -8.96 -0.45 -31.21
C ALA A 595 -10.13 0.01 -32.09
N ARG A 596 -11.20 -0.77 -32.18
CA ARG A 596 -12.41 -0.41 -32.93
C ARG A 596 -13.08 0.84 -32.34
N LYS A 597 -13.15 0.93 -31.02
CA LYS A 597 -13.86 2.03 -30.32
C LYS A 597 -13.09 3.35 -30.34
N TYR A 598 -11.79 3.32 -30.08
CA TYR A 598 -10.97 4.50 -29.84
C TYR A 598 -9.91 4.76 -30.92
N GLY A 599 -9.54 3.75 -31.71
CA GLY A 599 -8.41 3.82 -32.64
C GLY A 599 -8.47 5.02 -33.60
N LYS A 600 -9.65 5.30 -34.18
CA LYS A 600 -9.83 6.45 -35.08
C LYS A 600 -9.48 7.80 -34.43
N ALA A 601 -9.80 7.98 -33.14
CA ALA A 601 -9.53 9.24 -32.45
C ALA A 601 -8.02 9.41 -32.21
N PHE A 602 -7.34 8.35 -31.77
CA PHE A 602 -5.91 8.37 -31.52
C PHE A 602 -5.07 8.47 -32.79
N LEU A 603 -5.46 7.74 -33.87
CA LEU A 603 -4.81 7.84 -35.19
C LEU A 603 -4.89 9.27 -35.77
N ARG A 604 -6.04 9.94 -35.62
CA ARG A 604 -6.17 11.35 -36.02
C ARG A 604 -5.25 12.28 -35.24
N THR A 605 -5.07 12.03 -33.93
CA THR A 605 -4.15 12.82 -33.11
C THR A 605 -2.71 12.58 -33.52
N LEU A 606 -2.34 11.32 -33.80
CA LEU A 606 -1.00 10.98 -34.29
C LEU A 606 -0.69 11.63 -35.62
N ALA A 607 -1.63 11.60 -36.59
CA ALA A 607 -1.47 12.25 -37.89
C ALA A 607 -1.27 13.78 -37.76
N ARG A 608 -2.11 14.44 -36.94
CA ARG A 608 -2.03 15.90 -36.73
C ARG A 608 -0.70 16.37 -36.14
N VAL A 609 -0.12 15.61 -35.18
CA VAL A 609 1.17 15.96 -34.56
C VAL A 609 2.36 15.61 -35.44
N GLN A 610 2.17 14.85 -36.53
CA GLN A 610 3.20 14.61 -37.54
C GLN A 610 3.30 15.73 -38.58
N GLU A 611 2.22 16.50 -38.78
CA GLU A 611 2.16 17.63 -39.71
C GLU A 611 2.69 18.95 -39.11
N ASP A 612 2.72 19.06 -37.77
CA ASP A 612 3.31 20.18 -37.01
C ASP A 612 4.79 19.86 -36.59
#